data_ba86043026f358cd4ee75009bc06016c
#
_entry.id   ba86043026f358cd4ee75009bc06016c
#
_cell.length_a   1.000
_cell.length_b   1.000
_cell.length_c   1.000
_cell.angle_alpha   90.00
_cell.angle_beta   90.00
_cell.angle_gamma   90.00
#
_symmetry.space_group_name_H-M   'P 1'
#
loop_
_entity.id
_entity.type
_entity.pdbx_description
1 polymer ?
#
loop_
_entity_poly.entity_id
_entity_poly.type
_entity_poly.pdbx_seq_one_letter_code
_entity_poly.pdbx_strand_id
1 'polypeptide(L)'
;LDVSPEDQIGEKDLFSSGEGFRNALNGVYKSMAEYDYYGRHLTWGIVDAMGQMYGPWTHATTTVSDLQYGASKYAWNQTYLKPEIESVWAKAYNLVANCNNILNNIEQTTPEKFSEKEREKNLIWGEALALRAFIQFDMLRLFAPSPKMNPKRPYIPYVTEYPSFASPKKTVEECLDLMIQDLEKAKNLVWSFDSTIKMDLNNRFEEKGVGENRFFKGRGYRLNYYAIQAMLARVYMYAGKTTEALQYAEGLIEYQKKKKYFEFQDQSQFGDLKCCTDVLFGLYASRLTDWDKRINTWSDPKKMSWLELYNVEEFFNPGLDMVYDMAGNSHLESYDYRFKNFLYDYNYEGKEFALRKNQEQTVSGIKCEV
;
A
#
# COMPACT_ATOMS: atom_id res chain seq x y z
N LEU A 1 -14.43 1.72 40.56
CA LEU A 1 -15.26 2.54 39.66
C LEU A 1 -14.57 2.53 38.29
N ASP A 2 -14.97 1.57 37.45
CA ASP A 2 -14.62 1.57 36.01
C ASP A 2 -15.47 2.63 35.32
N VAL A 3 -14.98 3.85 35.27
CA VAL A 3 -15.57 4.91 34.46
C VAL A 3 -14.86 4.86 33.11
N SER A 4 -15.48 4.16 32.14
CA SER A 4 -15.08 4.30 30.76
C SER A 4 -15.32 5.76 30.31
N PRO A 5 -14.39 6.42 29.62
CA PRO A 5 -14.64 7.73 29.02
C PRO A 5 -15.91 7.67 28.17
N GLU A 6 -16.80 8.63 28.31
CA GLU A 6 -18.09 8.66 27.59
C GLU A 6 -18.00 8.57 26.07
N ASP A 7 -16.80 8.81 25.48
CA ASP A 7 -16.54 8.77 24.05
C ASP A 7 -15.92 7.44 23.55
N GLN A 8 -15.74 6.42 24.42
CA GLN A 8 -15.19 5.13 24.02
C GLN A 8 -16.25 4.04 24.00
N ILE A 9 -16.58 3.55 22.82
CA ILE A 9 -17.41 2.34 22.66
C ILE A 9 -16.61 1.15 23.24
N GLY A 10 -17.17 0.48 24.23
CA GLY A 10 -16.56 -0.74 24.78
C GLY A 10 -16.41 -1.83 23.71
N GLU A 11 -15.39 -2.67 23.81
CA GLU A 11 -15.15 -3.75 22.84
C GLU A 11 -16.37 -4.67 22.66
N LYS A 12 -17.06 -5.00 23.77
CA LYS A 12 -18.28 -5.82 23.74
C LYS A 12 -19.41 -5.14 22.96
N ASP A 13 -19.53 -3.84 23.10
CA ASP A 13 -20.56 -3.07 22.40
C ASP A 13 -20.23 -2.92 20.94
N LEU A 14 -18.96 -2.69 20.60
CA LEU A 14 -18.49 -2.60 19.21
C LEU A 14 -18.82 -3.88 18.44
N PHE A 15 -18.53 -5.05 18.99
CA PHE A 15 -18.75 -6.35 18.32
C PHE A 15 -20.13 -6.98 18.63
N SER A 16 -21.06 -6.19 19.15
CA SER A 16 -22.43 -6.66 19.38
C SER A 16 -23.25 -6.79 18.08
N SER A 17 -22.88 -6.08 17.01
CA SER A 17 -23.60 -6.01 15.73
C SER A 17 -22.67 -6.08 14.51
N GLY A 18 -23.21 -6.45 13.36
CA GLY A 18 -22.48 -6.43 12.09
C GLY A 18 -21.98 -5.03 11.70
N GLU A 19 -22.72 -3.97 12.09
CA GLU A 19 -22.29 -2.59 11.89
C GLU A 19 -21.00 -2.28 12.66
N GLY A 20 -20.89 -2.74 13.88
CA GLY A 20 -19.66 -2.58 14.66
C GLY A 20 -18.45 -3.24 14.03
N PHE A 21 -18.62 -4.45 13.49
CA PHE A 21 -17.57 -5.13 12.70
C PHE A 21 -17.17 -4.34 11.44
N ARG A 22 -18.15 -3.79 10.71
CA ARG A 22 -17.88 -2.91 9.56
C ARG A 22 -17.10 -1.67 9.95
N ASN A 23 -17.47 -1.05 11.05
CA ASN A 23 -16.81 0.16 11.57
C ASN A 23 -15.38 -0.13 12.01
N ALA A 24 -15.14 -1.24 12.70
CA ALA A 24 -13.81 -1.69 13.09
C ALA A 24 -12.92 -1.93 11.85
N LEU A 25 -13.42 -2.65 10.85
CA LEU A 25 -12.68 -2.92 9.61
C LEU A 25 -12.41 -1.63 8.81
N ASN A 26 -13.40 -0.74 8.71
CA ASN A 26 -13.22 0.58 8.06
C ASN A 26 -12.19 1.43 8.81
N GLY A 27 -12.13 1.32 10.13
CA GLY A 27 -11.11 1.96 10.96
C GLY A 27 -9.69 1.53 10.58
N VAL A 28 -9.48 0.24 10.30
CA VAL A 28 -8.18 -0.27 9.83
C VAL A 28 -7.81 0.35 8.48
N TYR A 29 -8.69 0.31 7.48
CA TYR A 29 -8.43 0.91 6.17
C TYR A 29 -8.15 2.41 6.25
N LYS A 30 -8.98 3.15 7.01
CA LYS A 30 -8.80 4.58 7.22
C LYS A 30 -7.44 4.90 7.84
N SER A 31 -7.05 4.11 8.84
CA SER A 31 -5.80 4.30 9.57
C SER A 31 -4.59 3.90 8.72
N MET A 32 -4.72 2.92 7.82
CA MET A 32 -3.71 2.61 6.82
C MET A 32 -3.48 3.78 5.86
N ALA A 33 -4.54 4.47 5.44
CA ALA A 33 -4.48 5.58 4.51
C ALA A 33 -3.96 6.90 5.12
N GLU A 34 -3.58 6.93 6.39
CA GLU A 34 -3.05 8.15 7.03
C GLU A 34 -1.73 8.61 6.38
N TYR A 35 -1.53 9.94 6.40
CA TYR A 35 -0.38 10.60 5.79
C TYR A 35 0.95 10.01 6.23
N ASP A 36 1.15 9.82 7.53
CA ASP A 36 2.41 9.35 8.10
C ASP A 36 2.56 7.80 8.04
N TYR A 37 1.78 7.12 7.20
CA TYR A 37 1.90 5.70 6.94
C TYR A 37 1.90 5.42 5.42
N TYR A 38 0.85 4.80 4.82
CA TYR A 38 0.81 4.62 3.36
C TYR A 38 0.62 5.93 2.58
N GLY A 39 0.17 7.00 3.21
CA GLY A 39 0.09 8.32 2.57
C GLY A 39 1.45 8.92 2.23
N ARG A 40 2.52 8.55 2.94
CA ARG A 40 3.88 9.07 2.72
C ARG A 40 4.98 8.02 2.93
N HIS A 41 5.17 7.53 4.16
CA HIS A 41 6.37 6.78 4.52
C HIS A 41 6.53 5.46 3.77
N LEU A 42 5.44 4.70 3.59
CA LEU A 42 5.44 3.42 2.90
C LEU A 42 5.23 3.52 1.37
N THR A 43 5.24 4.74 0.85
CA THR A 43 5.13 5.05 -0.58
C THR A 43 6.26 6.01 -0.98
N TRP A 44 5.92 7.20 -1.41
CA TRP A 44 6.84 8.23 -1.92
C TRP A 44 7.79 8.85 -0.88
N GLY A 45 7.63 8.55 0.41
CA GLY A 45 8.50 9.06 1.49
C GLY A 45 9.76 8.22 1.70
N ILE A 46 9.80 7.44 2.80
CA ILE A 46 10.98 6.65 3.17
C ILE A 46 11.28 5.55 2.14
N VAL A 47 10.23 4.83 1.66
CA VAL A 47 10.41 3.66 0.79
C VAL A 47 11.01 4.05 -0.56
N ASP A 48 10.47 5.06 -1.23
CA ASP A 48 11.02 5.51 -2.52
C ASP A 48 12.40 6.15 -2.37
N ALA A 49 12.66 6.85 -1.25
CA ALA A 49 13.99 7.36 -0.96
C ALA A 49 15.02 6.23 -0.77
N MET A 50 14.65 5.14 -0.05
CA MET A 50 15.47 3.92 0.04
C MET A 50 15.68 3.27 -1.33
N GLY A 51 14.67 3.31 -2.18
CA GLY A 51 14.70 2.82 -3.56
C GLY A 51 15.53 3.68 -4.51
N GLN A 52 16.16 4.77 -4.00
CA GLN A 52 16.97 5.70 -4.81
C GLN A 52 16.16 6.37 -5.94
N MET A 53 14.84 6.55 -5.73
CA MET A 53 13.97 7.17 -6.71
C MET A 53 14.19 8.69 -6.83
N TYR A 54 14.82 9.30 -5.82
CA TYR A 54 15.11 10.74 -5.76
C TYR A 54 16.59 11.00 -5.85
N GLY A 55 16.94 12.15 -6.43
CA GLY A 55 18.32 12.57 -6.64
C GLY A 55 19.07 12.90 -5.35
N PRO A 56 20.39 12.99 -5.44
CA PRO A 56 21.21 13.37 -4.30
C PRO A 56 20.94 14.82 -3.98
N TRP A 57 20.54 15.03 -2.77
CA TRP A 57 20.32 16.33 -2.20
C TRP A 57 21.69 16.95 -1.87
N THR A 58 22.13 17.82 -2.74
CA THR A 58 23.26 18.68 -2.40
C THR A 58 22.70 19.84 -1.59
N HIS A 59 22.96 19.81 -0.29
CA HIS A 59 22.64 20.89 0.66
C HIS A 59 21.16 20.97 1.11
N ALA A 60 20.80 20.02 1.92
CA ALA A 60 19.64 20.15 2.78
C ALA A 60 19.75 21.36 3.70
N THR A 61 19.16 22.44 3.33
CA THR A 61 18.91 23.56 4.24
C THR A 61 17.53 23.50 4.88
N THR A 62 16.78 22.41 4.62
CA THR A 62 15.44 22.22 5.14
C THR A 62 15.26 20.83 5.71
N THR A 63 14.56 20.73 6.85
CA THR A 63 14.31 19.50 7.61
C THR A 63 13.63 18.37 6.83
N VAL A 64 12.93 18.69 5.73
CA VAL A 64 12.23 17.69 4.90
C VAL A 64 13.20 16.87 4.07
N SER A 65 14.23 17.51 3.56
CA SER A 65 15.27 16.83 2.79
C SER A 65 16.13 15.92 3.65
N ASP A 66 16.23 16.17 4.96
CA ASP A 66 17.02 15.35 5.86
C ASP A 66 16.45 13.94 6.00
N LEU A 67 15.11 13.79 6.07
CA LEU A 67 14.47 12.49 6.16
C LEU A 67 14.76 11.62 4.93
N GLN A 68 14.47 12.12 3.74
CA GLN A 68 14.69 11.40 2.48
C GLN A 68 16.19 11.19 2.23
N TYR A 69 17.01 12.20 2.50
CA TYR A 69 18.45 12.05 2.40
C TYR A 69 18.98 10.96 3.34
N GLY A 70 18.56 10.96 4.61
CA GLY A 70 18.92 9.92 5.56
C GLY A 70 18.45 8.54 5.12
N ALA A 71 17.23 8.42 4.60
CA ALA A 71 16.69 7.18 4.08
C ALA A 71 17.45 6.69 2.85
N SER A 72 17.79 7.57 1.90
CA SER A 72 18.58 7.23 0.71
C SER A 72 20.01 6.78 1.02
N LYS A 73 20.57 7.23 2.15
CA LYS A 73 21.88 6.83 2.65
C LYS A 73 21.83 5.69 3.66
N TYR A 74 20.64 5.15 3.93
CA TYR A 74 20.43 4.10 4.95
C TYR A 74 20.96 4.49 6.34
N ALA A 75 20.87 5.78 6.68
CA ALA A 75 21.40 6.36 7.91
C ALA A 75 20.41 6.23 9.09
N TRP A 76 20.04 5.01 9.43
CA TRP A 76 18.94 4.64 10.34
C TRP A 76 19.04 5.23 11.76
N ASN A 77 20.22 5.58 12.21
CA ASN A 77 20.45 6.09 13.56
C ASN A 77 20.36 7.62 13.68
N GLN A 78 20.02 8.31 12.60
CA GLN A 78 19.85 9.76 12.63
C GLN A 78 18.62 10.16 13.43
N THR A 79 18.75 11.25 14.19
CA THR A 79 17.70 11.73 15.11
C THR A 79 16.42 12.14 14.41
N TYR A 80 16.48 12.51 13.13
CA TYR A 80 15.34 12.89 12.31
C TYR A 80 14.69 11.70 11.58
N LEU A 81 15.40 10.57 11.40
CA LEU A 81 14.88 9.40 10.69
C LEU A 81 14.36 8.31 11.62
N LYS A 82 15.09 8.06 12.72
CA LYS A 82 14.78 6.99 13.66
C LYS A 82 13.34 7.07 14.22
N PRO A 83 12.83 8.22 14.70
CA PRO A 83 11.48 8.32 15.23
C PRO A 83 10.40 7.99 14.18
N GLU A 84 10.63 8.34 12.92
CA GLU A 84 9.68 8.07 11.83
C GLU A 84 9.61 6.56 11.51
N ILE A 85 10.75 5.88 11.53
CA ILE A 85 10.80 4.41 11.38
C ILE A 85 10.11 3.72 12.55
N GLU A 86 10.35 4.17 13.79
CA GLU A 86 9.69 3.66 14.99
C GLU A 86 8.18 3.89 14.93
N SER A 87 7.75 5.04 14.41
CA SER A 87 6.32 5.36 14.20
C SER A 87 5.67 4.43 13.18
N VAL A 88 6.34 4.16 12.05
CA VAL A 88 5.87 3.19 11.05
C VAL A 88 5.69 1.80 11.66
N TRP A 89 6.67 1.34 12.44
CA TRP A 89 6.58 0.06 13.15
C TRP A 89 5.43 0.02 14.14
N ALA A 90 5.32 1.02 15.01
CA ALA A 90 4.25 1.10 16.01
C ALA A 90 2.87 1.14 15.36
N LYS A 91 2.71 1.92 14.31
CA LYS A 91 1.47 2.02 13.54
C LYS A 91 1.09 0.68 12.89
N ALA A 92 2.05 -0.01 12.29
CA ALA A 92 1.83 -1.32 11.69
C ALA A 92 1.26 -2.33 12.70
N TYR A 93 1.92 -2.49 13.85
CA TYR A 93 1.47 -3.45 14.85
C TYR A 93 0.21 -3.03 15.61
N ASN A 94 -0.08 -1.74 15.70
CA ASN A 94 -1.40 -1.27 16.15
C ASN A 94 -2.51 -1.70 15.16
N LEU A 95 -2.28 -1.53 13.87
CA LEU A 95 -3.23 -1.99 12.84
C LEU A 95 -3.40 -3.52 12.85
N VAL A 96 -2.32 -4.27 13.04
CA VAL A 96 -2.37 -5.73 13.20
C VAL A 96 -3.17 -6.12 14.44
N ALA A 97 -3.01 -5.42 15.56
CA ALA A 97 -3.81 -5.65 16.77
C ALA A 97 -5.30 -5.42 16.50
N ASN A 98 -5.66 -4.36 15.77
CA ASN A 98 -7.05 -4.11 15.38
C ASN A 98 -7.60 -5.21 14.46
N CYS A 99 -6.81 -5.72 13.49
CA CYS A 99 -7.20 -6.88 12.70
C CYS A 99 -7.44 -8.10 13.58
N ASN A 100 -6.53 -8.41 14.51
CA ASN A 100 -6.66 -9.55 15.41
C ASN A 100 -7.86 -9.43 16.34
N ASN A 101 -8.19 -8.23 16.79
CA ASN A 101 -9.38 -8.00 17.57
C ASN A 101 -10.67 -8.32 16.79
N ILE A 102 -10.74 -7.89 15.52
CA ILE A 102 -11.83 -8.29 14.61
C ILE A 102 -11.87 -9.82 14.48
N LEU A 103 -10.73 -10.46 14.24
CA LEU A 103 -10.61 -11.91 14.02
C LEU A 103 -11.06 -12.73 15.21
N ASN A 104 -10.66 -12.35 16.43
CA ASN A 104 -11.05 -13.02 17.64
C ASN A 104 -12.57 -12.98 17.87
N ASN A 105 -13.20 -11.85 17.57
CA ASN A 105 -14.62 -11.66 17.81
C ASN A 105 -15.49 -12.27 16.69
N ILE A 106 -15.05 -12.19 15.42
CA ILE A 106 -15.87 -12.63 14.29
C ILE A 106 -16.03 -14.14 14.22
N GLU A 107 -15.03 -14.90 14.62
CA GLU A 107 -15.06 -16.36 14.58
C GLU A 107 -16.21 -16.94 15.41
N GLN A 108 -16.44 -16.35 16.57
CA GLN A 108 -17.48 -16.78 17.54
C GLN A 108 -18.85 -16.13 17.32
N THR A 109 -18.93 -15.15 16.39
CA THR A 109 -20.14 -14.39 16.13
C THR A 109 -21.06 -15.13 15.16
N THR A 110 -22.34 -15.20 15.47
CA THR A 110 -23.33 -15.85 14.60
C THR A 110 -23.63 -14.98 13.37
N PRO A 111 -23.92 -15.59 12.21
CA PRO A 111 -24.22 -14.89 10.96
C PRO A 111 -25.42 -13.95 11.06
N GLU A 112 -26.37 -14.22 11.95
CA GLU A 112 -27.61 -13.44 12.13
C GLU A 112 -27.38 -12.01 12.57
N LYS A 113 -26.19 -11.71 13.13
CA LYS A 113 -25.83 -10.33 13.48
C LYS A 113 -25.49 -9.45 12.28
N PHE A 114 -25.27 -10.04 11.12
CA PHE A 114 -24.88 -9.36 9.89
C PHE A 114 -26.06 -9.21 8.92
N SER A 115 -26.16 -8.09 8.22
CA SER A 115 -27.24 -7.82 7.27
C SER A 115 -27.26 -8.81 6.11
N GLU A 116 -26.09 -9.17 5.58
CA GLU A 116 -25.91 -10.19 4.53
C GLU A 116 -25.51 -11.57 5.13
N LYS A 117 -25.76 -11.76 6.41
CA LYS A 117 -25.54 -13.00 7.15
C LYS A 117 -24.14 -13.56 6.92
N GLU A 118 -24.03 -14.84 6.60
CA GLU A 118 -22.77 -15.57 6.40
C GLU A 118 -21.86 -14.90 5.37
N ARG A 119 -22.45 -14.33 4.30
CA ARG A 119 -21.66 -13.67 3.25
C ARG A 119 -20.92 -12.44 3.75
N GLU A 120 -21.58 -11.62 4.56
CA GLU A 120 -20.97 -10.43 5.15
C GLU A 120 -19.95 -10.82 6.22
N LYS A 121 -20.29 -11.78 7.07
CA LYS A 121 -19.37 -12.32 8.07
C LYS A 121 -18.08 -12.79 7.40
N ASN A 122 -18.18 -13.63 6.37
CA ASN A 122 -17.04 -14.15 5.64
C ASN A 122 -16.23 -13.04 4.93
N LEU A 123 -16.91 -12.03 4.39
CA LEU A 123 -16.26 -10.89 3.77
C LEU A 123 -15.38 -10.13 4.76
N ILE A 124 -15.93 -9.77 5.92
CA ILE A 124 -15.21 -9.04 6.97
C ILE A 124 -14.06 -9.89 7.53
N TRP A 125 -14.32 -11.18 7.75
CA TRP A 125 -13.30 -12.12 8.23
C TRP A 125 -12.14 -12.24 7.25
N GLY A 126 -12.44 -12.46 5.96
CA GLY A 126 -11.43 -12.57 4.92
C GLY A 126 -10.61 -11.28 4.74
N GLU A 127 -11.27 -10.12 4.73
CA GLU A 127 -10.55 -8.85 4.63
C GLU A 127 -9.64 -8.59 5.84
N ALA A 128 -10.07 -8.91 7.06
CA ALA A 128 -9.25 -8.76 8.25
C ALA A 128 -7.99 -9.66 8.23
N LEU A 129 -8.13 -10.91 7.75
CA LEU A 129 -6.99 -11.81 7.52
C LEU A 129 -6.04 -11.26 6.46
N ALA A 130 -6.59 -10.80 5.34
CA ALA A 130 -5.79 -10.24 4.25
C ALA A 130 -5.03 -8.98 4.67
N LEU A 131 -5.67 -8.08 5.43
CA LEU A 131 -5.04 -6.88 5.99
C LEU A 131 -3.91 -7.24 6.96
N ARG A 132 -4.14 -8.21 7.83
CA ARG A 132 -3.11 -8.71 8.76
C ARG A 132 -1.88 -9.20 8.03
N ALA A 133 -2.07 -9.98 6.97
CA ALA A 133 -0.99 -10.48 6.14
C ALA A 133 -0.30 -9.36 5.36
N PHE A 134 -1.08 -8.45 4.76
CA PHE A 134 -0.57 -7.34 3.97
C PHE A 134 0.37 -6.43 4.78
N ILE A 135 -0.09 -6.00 5.95
CA ILE A 135 0.68 -5.10 6.83
C ILE A 135 1.96 -5.80 7.32
N GLN A 136 1.86 -7.05 7.76
CA GLN A 136 3.02 -7.79 8.27
C GLN A 136 4.00 -8.19 7.16
N PHE A 137 3.54 -8.34 5.91
CA PHE A 137 4.43 -8.54 4.77
C PHE A 137 5.32 -7.33 4.50
N ASP A 138 4.79 -6.12 4.60
CA ASP A 138 5.61 -4.92 4.45
C ASP A 138 6.61 -4.79 5.61
N MET A 139 6.21 -5.12 6.84
CA MET A 139 7.15 -5.16 7.97
C MET A 139 8.25 -6.21 7.78
N LEU A 140 7.91 -7.38 7.24
CA LEU A 140 8.90 -8.41 6.91
C LEU A 140 9.92 -7.88 5.89
N ARG A 141 9.46 -7.24 4.83
CA ARG A 141 10.34 -6.71 3.77
C ARG A 141 11.23 -5.57 4.22
N LEU A 142 10.74 -4.74 5.15
CA LEU A 142 11.48 -3.59 5.67
C LEU A 142 12.48 -3.95 6.77
N PHE A 143 12.15 -4.91 7.64
CA PHE A 143 12.88 -5.16 8.87
C PHE A 143 13.56 -6.55 8.97
N ALA A 144 13.45 -7.36 7.92
CA ALA A 144 14.12 -8.64 7.84
C ALA A 144 14.92 -8.78 6.52
N PRO A 145 15.96 -9.62 6.48
CA PRO A 145 16.69 -9.86 5.23
C PRO A 145 15.85 -10.62 4.21
N SER A 146 16.21 -10.48 2.94
CA SER A 146 15.56 -11.25 1.87
C SER A 146 15.68 -12.76 2.09
N PRO A 147 14.63 -13.54 1.77
CA PRO A 147 14.67 -15.00 1.81
C PRO A 147 15.83 -15.60 0.99
N LYS A 148 16.27 -14.93 -0.07
CA LYS A 148 17.43 -15.35 -0.88
C LYS A 148 18.73 -15.43 -0.10
N MET A 149 18.85 -14.70 1.01
CA MET A 149 19.99 -14.78 1.92
C MET A 149 19.91 -15.97 2.87
N ASN A 150 18.85 -16.76 2.80
CA ASN A 150 18.58 -17.92 3.64
C ASN A 150 18.73 -17.64 5.15
N PRO A 151 18.03 -16.63 5.70
CA PRO A 151 18.18 -16.24 7.08
C PRO A 151 17.57 -17.29 8.03
N LYS A 152 18.37 -17.81 8.95
CA LYS A 152 17.96 -18.90 9.87
C LYS A 152 17.51 -18.42 11.25
N ARG A 153 17.80 -17.17 11.61
CA ARG A 153 17.38 -16.64 12.91
C ARG A 153 16.04 -15.92 12.84
N PRO A 154 15.35 -15.77 13.96
CA PRO A 154 14.13 -14.95 14.05
C PRO A 154 14.45 -13.46 13.92
N TYR A 155 13.61 -12.70 13.19
CA TYR A 155 13.80 -11.26 12.95
C TYR A 155 12.63 -10.41 13.46
N ILE A 156 11.41 -10.73 13.05
CA ILE A 156 10.20 -9.98 13.40
C ILE A 156 9.13 -10.94 13.93
N PRO A 157 8.18 -10.46 14.76
CA PRO A 157 7.02 -11.28 15.11
C PRO A 157 6.05 -11.35 13.91
N TYR A 158 5.33 -12.46 13.78
CA TYR A 158 4.07 -12.53 13.05
C TYR A 158 2.95 -12.69 14.09
N VAL A 159 2.21 -11.60 14.32
CA VAL A 159 1.27 -11.49 15.44
C VAL A 159 -0.11 -11.93 14.98
N THR A 160 -0.66 -12.95 15.65
CA THR A 160 -1.98 -13.54 15.35
C THR A 160 -2.96 -13.45 16.50
N GLU A 161 -2.54 -12.94 17.65
CA GLU A 161 -3.31 -12.91 18.90
C GLU A 161 -3.65 -11.48 19.32
N TYR A 162 -4.74 -11.33 20.05
CA TYR A 162 -5.17 -10.09 20.68
C TYR A 162 -5.80 -10.38 22.04
N PRO A 163 -5.49 -9.63 23.12
CA PRO A 163 -4.35 -8.72 23.17
C PRO A 163 -3.01 -9.46 23.12
N SER A 164 -2.00 -8.83 22.51
CA SER A 164 -0.65 -9.39 22.45
C SER A 164 0.30 -8.55 23.29
N PHE A 165 0.80 -9.12 24.37
CA PHE A 165 1.74 -8.44 25.28
C PHE A 165 3.19 -8.64 24.83
N ALA A 166 3.52 -9.81 24.32
CA ALA A 166 4.83 -10.12 23.77
C ALA A 166 4.72 -11.26 22.76
N SER A 167 4.92 -10.97 21.49
CA SER A 167 4.92 -11.99 20.45
C SER A 167 6.36 -12.38 20.12
N PRO A 168 6.68 -13.69 20.12
CA PRO A 168 8.01 -14.15 19.78
C PRO A 168 8.33 -13.81 18.32
N LYS A 169 9.58 -13.44 18.08
CA LYS A 169 10.09 -13.28 16.72
C LYS A 169 10.09 -14.62 16.01
N LYS A 170 9.89 -14.58 14.71
CA LYS A 170 9.89 -15.73 13.81
C LYS A 170 10.94 -15.57 12.72
N THR A 171 11.33 -16.68 12.11
CA THR A 171 12.15 -16.66 10.90
C THR A 171 11.36 -16.08 9.73
N VAL A 172 12.06 -15.69 8.68
CA VAL A 172 11.44 -15.18 7.45
C VAL A 172 10.51 -16.22 6.83
N GLU A 173 10.93 -17.50 6.84
CA GLU A 173 10.16 -18.63 6.30
C GLU A 173 8.86 -18.84 7.09
N GLU A 174 8.93 -18.90 8.43
CA GLU A 174 7.75 -19.03 9.29
C GLU A 174 6.76 -17.87 9.10
N CYS A 175 7.26 -16.62 8.95
CA CYS A 175 6.40 -15.48 8.66
C CYS A 175 5.68 -15.62 7.32
N LEU A 176 6.41 -16.02 6.27
CA LEU A 176 5.84 -16.18 4.92
C LEU A 176 4.80 -17.31 4.87
N ASP A 177 5.05 -18.42 5.55
CA ASP A 177 4.09 -19.53 5.59
C ASP A 177 2.79 -19.13 6.32
N LEU A 178 2.89 -18.37 7.41
CA LEU A 178 1.72 -17.83 8.11
C LEU A 178 0.95 -16.79 7.27
N MET A 179 1.67 -15.94 6.54
CA MET A 179 1.04 -14.99 5.60
C MET A 179 0.28 -15.70 4.48
N ILE A 180 0.88 -16.76 3.92
CA ILE A 180 0.24 -17.58 2.89
C ILE A 180 -1.02 -18.23 3.44
N GLN A 181 -0.98 -18.80 4.63
CA GLN A 181 -2.15 -19.39 5.28
C GLN A 181 -3.28 -18.37 5.47
N ASP A 182 -2.95 -17.18 5.97
CA ASP A 182 -3.93 -16.10 6.12
C ASP A 182 -4.56 -15.69 4.78
N LEU A 183 -3.74 -15.50 3.75
CA LEU A 183 -4.20 -15.08 2.43
C LEU A 183 -5.02 -16.15 1.72
N GLU A 184 -4.65 -17.42 1.84
CA GLU A 184 -5.43 -18.53 1.27
C GLU A 184 -6.82 -18.65 1.93
N LYS A 185 -6.88 -18.56 3.27
CA LYS A 185 -8.14 -18.52 4.01
C LYS A 185 -8.96 -17.28 3.62
N ALA A 186 -8.32 -16.12 3.57
CA ALA A 186 -8.94 -14.86 3.18
C ALA A 186 -9.57 -14.92 1.79
N LYS A 187 -8.83 -15.43 0.79
CA LYS A 187 -9.30 -15.59 -0.58
C LYS A 187 -10.61 -16.37 -0.66
N ASN A 188 -10.66 -17.51 0.03
CA ASN A 188 -11.84 -18.36 0.03
C ASN A 188 -13.05 -17.71 0.73
N LEU A 189 -12.81 -17.01 1.85
CA LEU A 189 -13.86 -16.29 2.58
C LEU A 189 -14.42 -15.14 1.77
N VAL A 190 -13.56 -14.28 1.20
CA VAL A 190 -13.97 -13.11 0.41
C VAL A 190 -14.71 -13.54 -0.87
N TRP A 191 -14.34 -14.67 -1.47
CA TRP A 191 -15.00 -15.19 -2.66
C TRP A 191 -16.49 -15.42 -2.46
N SER A 192 -16.92 -15.82 -1.28
CA SER A 192 -18.33 -16.06 -0.95
C SER A 192 -19.22 -14.82 -1.20
N PHE A 193 -18.63 -13.62 -1.08
CA PHE A 193 -19.31 -12.36 -1.39
C PHE A 193 -18.97 -11.87 -2.82
N ASP A 194 -17.69 -11.75 -3.15
CA ASP A 194 -17.21 -11.14 -4.39
C ASP A 194 -17.65 -11.90 -5.64
N SER A 195 -17.90 -13.22 -5.54
CA SER A 195 -18.45 -14.02 -6.64
C SER A 195 -19.90 -13.68 -7.01
N THR A 196 -20.63 -13.04 -6.12
CA THR A 196 -22.07 -12.77 -6.27
C THR A 196 -22.38 -11.37 -6.77
N ILE A 197 -21.37 -10.50 -6.80
CA ILE A 197 -21.51 -9.13 -7.29
C ILE A 197 -20.78 -8.97 -8.63
N LYS A 198 -21.27 -8.02 -9.43
CA LYS A 198 -20.57 -7.63 -10.64
C LYS A 198 -19.50 -6.61 -10.28
N MET A 199 -18.24 -6.99 -10.43
CA MET A 199 -17.10 -6.08 -10.36
C MET A 199 -16.48 -5.96 -11.75
N ASP A 200 -16.38 -4.74 -12.25
CA ASP A 200 -15.71 -4.42 -13.52
C ASP A 200 -14.98 -3.07 -13.42
N LEU A 201 -14.33 -2.68 -14.49
CA LEU A 201 -13.57 -1.42 -14.57
C LEU A 201 -14.37 -0.19 -14.14
N ASN A 202 -15.68 -0.17 -14.40
CA ASN A 202 -16.52 1.01 -14.19
C ASN A 202 -17.00 1.13 -12.74
N ASN A 203 -17.20 0.02 -12.03
CA ASN A 203 -17.87 0.03 -10.73
C ASN A 203 -16.98 -0.31 -9.54
N ARG A 204 -15.78 -0.84 -9.75
CA ARG A 204 -14.90 -1.28 -8.66
C ARG A 204 -14.44 -0.15 -7.73
N PHE A 205 -14.37 1.07 -8.24
CA PHE A 205 -14.07 2.29 -7.48
C PHE A 205 -15.30 3.20 -7.34
N GLU A 206 -16.51 2.66 -7.51
CA GLU A 206 -17.73 3.43 -7.35
C GLU A 206 -17.99 3.78 -5.88
N GLU A 207 -18.07 5.07 -5.61
CA GLU A 207 -18.36 5.61 -4.26
C GLU A 207 -19.84 5.82 -4.00
N LYS A 208 -20.70 5.63 -5.01
CA LYS A 208 -22.13 5.88 -4.92
C LYS A 208 -22.83 4.85 -4.05
N GLY A 209 -23.41 5.28 -2.98
CA GLY A 209 -24.20 4.47 -2.06
C GLY A 209 -24.45 5.20 -0.76
N VAL A 210 -25.54 4.86 -0.08
CA VAL A 210 -25.93 5.44 1.21
C VAL A 210 -26.09 4.29 2.20
N GLY A 211 -25.66 4.49 3.45
CA GLY A 211 -25.82 3.51 4.51
C GLY A 211 -25.03 2.22 4.29
N GLU A 212 -25.63 1.08 4.62
CA GLU A 212 -25.02 -0.25 4.55
C GLU A 212 -24.54 -0.62 3.15
N ASN A 213 -25.27 -0.18 2.11
CA ASN A 213 -24.92 -0.47 0.72
C ASN A 213 -23.54 0.10 0.31
N ARG A 214 -23.07 1.15 1.00
CA ARG A 214 -21.75 1.73 0.73
C ARG A 214 -20.60 0.79 1.12
N PHE A 215 -20.77 0.01 2.17
CA PHE A 215 -19.77 -0.96 2.62
C PHE A 215 -19.49 -2.05 1.56
N PHE A 216 -20.52 -2.47 0.85
CA PHE A 216 -20.46 -3.53 -0.15
C PHE A 216 -20.06 -3.06 -1.55
N LYS A 217 -20.05 -1.74 -1.76
CA LYS A 217 -19.63 -1.11 -3.02
C LYS A 217 -18.15 -0.69 -2.95
N GLY A 218 -17.62 -0.23 -4.07
CA GLY A 218 -16.25 0.27 -4.12
C GLY A 218 -15.21 -0.80 -3.73
N ARG A 219 -15.43 -2.03 -4.22
CA ARG A 219 -14.56 -3.17 -3.87
C ARG A 219 -13.10 -2.99 -4.27
N GLY A 220 -12.80 -2.05 -5.19
CA GLY A 220 -11.44 -1.65 -5.54
C GLY A 220 -10.69 -0.94 -4.41
N TYR A 221 -11.41 -0.31 -3.46
CA TYR A 221 -10.83 0.30 -2.26
C TYR A 221 -10.62 -0.69 -1.11
N ARG A 222 -10.84 -1.98 -1.35
CA ARG A 222 -10.77 -3.02 -0.33
C ARG A 222 -9.98 -4.21 -0.86
N LEU A 223 -9.43 -5.02 0.05
CA LEU A 223 -8.76 -6.28 -0.31
C LEU A 223 -9.81 -7.30 -0.80
N ASN A 224 -10.19 -7.12 -2.05
CA ASN A 224 -11.12 -7.98 -2.77
C ASN A 224 -10.42 -9.26 -3.24
N TYR A 225 -11.19 -10.20 -3.78
CA TYR A 225 -10.70 -11.50 -4.25
C TYR A 225 -9.49 -11.40 -5.19
N TYR A 226 -9.53 -10.48 -6.16
CA TYR A 226 -8.45 -10.32 -7.14
C TYR A 226 -7.19 -9.69 -6.53
N ALA A 227 -7.38 -8.74 -5.63
CA ALA A 227 -6.28 -8.14 -4.86
C ALA A 227 -5.58 -9.17 -3.97
N ILE A 228 -6.35 -10.06 -3.33
CA ILE A 228 -5.78 -11.14 -2.51
C ILE A 228 -5.02 -12.15 -3.37
N GLN A 229 -5.51 -12.49 -4.56
CA GLN A 229 -4.76 -13.33 -5.51
C GLN A 229 -3.44 -12.68 -5.95
N ALA A 230 -3.47 -11.39 -6.29
CA ALA A 230 -2.25 -10.66 -6.61
C ALA A 230 -1.26 -10.62 -5.43
N MET A 231 -1.78 -10.48 -4.21
CA MET A 231 -0.96 -10.54 -3.00
C MET A 231 -0.36 -11.93 -2.78
N LEU A 232 -1.12 -13.01 -3.02
CA LEU A 232 -0.59 -14.38 -2.99
C LEU A 232 0.53 -14.56 -4.02
N ALA A 233 0.32 -14.16 -5.27
CA ALA A 233 1.37 -14.20 -6.28
C ALA A 233 2.65 -13.48 -5.81
N ARG A 234 2.50 -12.29 -5.21
CA ARG A 234 3.61 -11.48 -4.70
C ARG A 234 4.33 -12.15 -3.52
N VAL A 235 3.59 -12.71 -2.56
CA VAL A 235 4.17 -13.38 -1.38
C VAL A 235 4.86 -14.67 -1.78
N TYR A 236 4.25 -15.50 -2.64
CA TYR A 236 4.87 -16.71 -3.18
C TYR A 236 6.15 -16.40 -3.97
N MET A 237 6.12 -15.36 -4.80
CA MET A 237 7.32 -14.91 -5.54
C MET A 237 8.43 -14.48 -4.60
N TYR A 238 8.09 -13.72 -3.55
CA TYR A 238 9.06 -13.29 -2.54
C TYR A 238 9.62 -14.48 -1.74
N ALA A 239 8.81 -15.49 -1.48
CA ALA A 239 9.22 -16.74 -0.83
C ALA A 239 10.07 -17.65 -1.72
N GLY A 240 10.24 -17.33 -3.01
CA GLY A 240 10.93 -18.17 -3.98
C GLY A 240 10.09 -19.36 -4.48
N LYS A 241 8.81 -19.42 -4.15
CA LYS A 241 7.84 -20.44 -4.61
C LYS A 241 7.26 -19.97 -5.97
N THR A 242 8.09 -20.06 -7.01
CA THR A 242 7.80 -19.45 -8.32
C THR A 242 6.67 -20.14 -9.09
N THR A 243 6.47 -21.43 -8.90
CA THR A 243 5.39 -22.19 -9.53
C THR A 243 4.03 -21.71 -9.03
N GLU A 244 3.86 -21.57 -7.72
CA GLU A 244 2.63 -21.08 -7.11
C GLU A 244 2.42 -19.60 -7.46
N ALA A 245 3.48 -18.80 -7.45
CA ALA A 245 3.41 -17.40 -7.85
C ALA A 245 2.89 -17.25 -9.30
N LEU A 246 3.43 -18.05 -10.23
CA LEU A 246 3.00 -18.08 -11.63
C LEU A 246 1.52 -18.50 -11.75
N GLN A 247 1.12 -19.55 -11.06
CA GLN A 247 -0.26 -20.05 -11.08
C GLN A 247 -1.27 -18.95 -10.67
N TYR A 248 -0.96 -18.20 -9.59
CA TYR A 248 -1.83 -17.10 -9.16
C TYR A 248 -1.83 -15.94 -10.14
N ALA A 249 -0.69 -15.58 -10.71
CA ALA A 249 -0.58 -14.52 -11.70
C ALA A 249 -1.33 -14.85 -13.00
N GLU A 250 -1.15 -16.07 -13.53
CA GLU A 250 -1.86 -16.53 -14.73
C GLU A 250 -3.38 -16.60 -14.52
N GLY A 251 -3.81 -17.15 -13.35
CA GLY A 251 -5.22 -17.18 -12.99
C GLY A 251 -5.84 -15.79 -12.97
N LEU A 252 -5.12 -14.79 -12.43
CA LEU A 252 -5.57 -13.41 -12.40
C LEU A 252 -5.69 -12.81 -13.82
N ILE A 253 -4.71 -13.06 -14.70
CA ILE A 253 -4.74 -12.62 -16.10
C ILE A 253 -5.90 -13.25 -16.87
N GLU A 254 -6.19 -14.52 -16.63
CA GLU A 254 -7.37 -15.18 -17.24
C GLU A 254 -8.69 -14.58 -16.77
N TYR A 255 -8.80 -14.26 -15.48
CA TYR A 255 -9.98 -13.55 -14.95
C TYR A 255 -10.13 -12.18 -15.61
N GLN A 256 -9.04 -11.44 -15.79
CA GLN A 256 -9.04 -10.16 -16.48
C GLN A 256 -9.62 -10.30 -17.89
N LYS A 257 -9.14 -11.26 -18.67
CA LYS A 257 -9.63 -11.51 -20.04
C LYS A 257 -11.13 -11.82 -20.10
N LYS A 258 -11.64 -12.57 -19.11
CA LYS A 258 -13.04 -13.01 -19.05
C LYS A 258 -13.97 -11.98 -18.42
N LYS A 259 -13.54 -11.29 -17.37
CA LYS A 259 -14.39 -10.45 -16.50
C LYS A 259 -14.12 -8.95 -16.63
N LYS A 260 -13.02 -8.55 -17.27
CA LYS A 260 -12.59 -7.15 -17.39
C LYS A 260 -12.60 -6.41 -16.06
N TYR A 261 -12.08 -7.08 -15.02
CA TYR A 261 -12.01 -6.49 -13.69
C TYR A 261 -10.94 -5.39 -13.63
N PHE A 262 -9.83 -5.59 -14.31
CA PHE A 262 -8.77 -4.60 -14.52
C PHE A 262 -8.31 -4.67 -15.97
N GLU A 263 -7.57 -3.69 -16.42
CA GLU A 263 -7.01 -3.64 -17.76
C GLU A 263 -5.65 -2.97 -17.68
N PHE A 264 -4.63 -3.58 -18.29
CA PHE A 264 -3.34 -2.92 -18.38
C PHE A 264 -3.48 -1.66 -19.21
N GLN A 265 -2.99 -0.55 -18.68
CA GLN A 265 -3.16 0.74 -19.32
C GLN A 265 -2.48 0.77 -20.69
N ASP A 266 -3.24 1.13 -21.71
CA ASP A 266 -2.73 1.30 -23.07
C ASP A 266 -2.07 2.68 -23.22
N GLN A 267 -1.06 2.75 -24.07
CA GLN A 267 -0.32 3.98 -24.42
C GLN A 267 -1.20 5.13 -24.90
N SER A 268 -2.34 4.82 -25.48
CA SER A 268 -3.24 5.83 -26.02
C SER A 268 -4.12 6.52 -24.98
N GLN A 269 -4.15 6.03 -23.73
CA GLN A 269 -5.10 6.46 -22.70
C GLN A 269 -4.49 7.27 -21.57
N PHE A 270 -3.51 8.11 -21.86
CA PHE A 270 -2.76 8.89 -20.86
C PHE A 270 -3.54 10.02 -20.18
N GLY A 271 -4.85 10.05 -20.25
CA GLY A 271 -5.67 11.00 -19.50
C GLY A 271 -5.81 10.69 -18.00
N ASP A 272 -5.60 9.44 -17.60
CA ASP A 272 -5.74 9.01 -16.20
C ASP A 272 -4.37 8.72 -15.55
N LEU A 273 -3.81 9.76 -14.92
CA LEU A 273 -2.54 9.63 -14.18
C LEU A 273 -2.63 8.70 -12.96
N LYS A 274 -3.85 8.38 -12.50
CA LYS A 274 -4.05 7.44 -11.38
C LYS A 274 -3.91 6.00 -11.81
N CYS A 275 -3.81 5.74 -13.13
CA CYS A 275 -3.77 4.40 -13.70
C CYS A 275 -4.87 3.49 -13.12
N CYS A 276 -6.07 4.05 -12.89
CA CYS A 276 -7.15 3.35 -12.19
C CYS A 276 -7.52 2.03 -12.84
N THR A 277 -7.30 1.88 -14.15
CA THR A 277 -7.55 0.64 -14.88
C THR A 277 -6.65 -0.51 -14.44
N ASP A 278 -5.40 -0.23 -14.04
CA ASP A 278 -4.41 -1.22 -13.61
C ASP A 278 -4.53 -1.59 -12.14
N VAL A 279 -5.13 -0.70 -11.32
CA VAL A 279 -5.17 -0.86 -9.87
C VAL A 279 -6.13 -1.98 -9.47
N LEU A 280 -5.66 -2.98 -8.76
CA LEU A 280 -6.48 -4.06 -8.18
C LEU A 280 -7.02 -3.70 -6.79
N PHE A 281 -6.26 -2.91 -6.05
CA PHE A 281 -6.59 -2.41 -4.72
C PHE A 281 -5.93 -1.05 -4.50
N GLY A 282 -6.70 -0.06 -4.07
CA GLY A 282 -6.21 1.26 -3.71
C GLY A 282 -6.79 1.72 -2.37
N LEU A 283 -5.98 2.31 -1.52
CA LEU A 283 -6.48 2.90 -0.27
C LEU A 283 -7.19 4.23 -0.58
N TYR A 284 -8.39 4.39 -0.02
CA TYR A 284 -9.13 5.65 -0.13
C TYR A 284 -8.64 6.66 0.89
N ALA A 285 -8.04 7.73 0.42
CA ALA A 285 -7.57 8.83 1.25
C ALA A 285 -8.53 10.02 1.18
N SER A 286 -9.40 10.16 2.17
CA SER A 286 -10.41 11.25 2.23
C SER A 286 -9.82 12.64 2.51
N ARG A 287 -8.54 12.74 2.84
CA ARG A 287 -7.86 13.96 3.30
C ARG A 287 -6.71 14.40 2.39
N LEU A 288 -6.74 14.03 1.11
CA LEU A 288 -5.70 14.40 0.14
C LEU A 288 -5.45 15.93 0.07
N THR A 289 -6.50 16.74 0.18
CA THR A 289 -6.38 18.19 0.21
C THR A 289 -5.64 18.72 1.45
N ASP A 290 -5.73 18.01 2.57
CA ASP A 290 -4.96 18.34 3.78
C ASP A 290 -3.49 17.96 3.61
N TRP A 291 -3.22 16.87 2.87
CA TRP A 291 -1.85 16.46 2.54
C TRP A 291 -1.20 17.44 1.56
N ASP A 292 -1.93 17.90 0.56
CA ASP A 292 -1.47 18.93 -0.36
C ASP A 292 -1.04 20.18 0.41
N LYS A 293 -1.82 20.64 1.39
CA LYS A 293 -1.44 21.74 2.28
C LYS A 293 -0.17 21.44 3.08
N ARG A 294 -0.03 20.23 3.61
CA ARG A 294 1.17 19.81 4.35
C ARG A 294 2.41 19.78 3.46
N ILE A 295 2.28 19.25 2.25
CA ILE A 295 3.34 19.24 1.25
C ILE A 295 3.66 20.67 0.83
N ASN A 296 2.66 21.51 0.57
CA ASN A 296 2.81 22.87 0.09
C ASN A 296 3.26 23.87 1.15
N THR A 297 2.93 23.68 2.44
CA THR A 297 3.46 24.52 3.53
C THR A 297 4.93 24.29 3.80
N TRP A 298 5.44 23.13 3.39
CA TRP A 298 6.86 22.84 3.47
C TRP A 298 7.63 23.25 2.22
N SER A 299 6.93 23.61 1.19
CA SER A 299 7.45 23.98 -0.11
C SER A 299 7.25 25.47 -0.37
N ASP A 300 8.27 26.27 -0.18
CA ASP A 300 8.51 27.35 -1.10
C ASP A 300 8.49 26.74 -2.51
N PRO A 301 7.68 27.22 -3.47
CA PRO A 301 7.66 26.67 -4.82
C PRO A 301 9.04 26.57 -5.48
N LYS A 302 10.01 27.32 -4.97
CA LYS A 302 11.42 27.25 -5.35
C LYS A 302 12.21 26.16 -4.60
N LYS A 303 11.60 25.45 -3.65
CA LYS A 303 12.24 24.43 -2.79
C LYS A 303 11.65 23.04 -2.93
N MET A 304 10.73 22.81 -3.87
CA MET A 304 10.17 21.48 -4.14
C MET A 304 11.11 20.54 -4.93
N SER A 305 12.38 20.87 -4.96
CA SER A 305 13.43 20.03 -5.57
C SER A 305 13.56 18.63 -4.96
N TRP A 306 12.92 18.35 -3.85
CA TRP A 306 13.07 17.07 -3.16
C TRP A 306 12.25 15.90 -3.79
N LEU A 307 11.29 16.16 -4.67
CA LEU A 307 10.65 15.15 -5.50
C LEU A 307 11.21 15.13 -6.93
N GLU A 308 12.20 15.96 -7.21
CA GLU A 308 12.87 15.97 -8.50
C GLU A 308 13.90 14.85 -8.56
N LEU A 309 13.96 14.15 -9.67
CA LEU A 309 15.07 13.28 -9.99
C LEU A 309 16.25 14.17 -10.37
N TYR A 310 17.06 14.49 -9.38
CA TYR A 310 18.14 15.47 -9.51
C TYR A 310 19.40 14.80 -10.04
N ASN A 311 20.01 15.42 -11.05
CA ASN A 311 21.29 15.06 -11.63
C ASN A 311 21.43 13.57 -12.02
N VAL A 312 20.62 13.17 -12.96
CA VAL A 312 20.52 11.82 -13.51
C VAL A 312 21.87 11.23 -13.92
N GLU A 313 22.82 12.07 -14.36
CA GLU A 313 24.12 11.60 -14.82
C GLU A 313 25.05 11.11 -13.71
N GLU A 314 25.06 11.76 -12.56
CA GLU A 314 26.01 11.40 -11.51
C GLU A 314 25.51 10.31 -10.55
N PHE A 315 24.21 10.24 -10.32
CA PHE A 315 23.64 9.39 -9.28
C PHE A 315 22.68 8.31 -9.79
N PHE A 316 21.88 8.64 -10.78
CA PHE A 316 20.83 7.76 -11.30
C PHE A 316 21.21 7.09 -12.60
N ASN A 317 22.31 7.47 -13.22
CA ASN A 317 22.68 6.85 -14.48
C ASN A 317 22.67 5.32 -14.39
N PRO A 318 23.31 4.67 -13.41
CA PRO A 318 23.16 3.23 -13.22
C PRO A 318 21.76 2.82 -12.78
N GLY A 319 21.09 3.61 -11.95
CA GLY A 319 19.76 3.30 -11.44
C GLY A 319 18.66 3.52 -12.46
N LEU A 320 18.70 4.60 -13.19
CA LEU A 320 17.75 4.84 -14.29
C LEU A 320 18.00 3.89 -15.45
N ASP A 321 19.24 3.61 -15.80
CA ASP A 321 19.59 2.59 -16.79
C ASP A 321 19.02 1.23 -16.38
N MET A 322 19.10 0.87 -15.09
CA MET A 322 18.52 -0.38 -14.59
C MET A 322 16.99 -0.37 -14.55
N VAL A 323 16.39 0.75 -14.16
CA VAL A 323 14.92 0.85 -13.98
C VAL A 323 14.22 1.12 -15.30
N TYR A 324 14.82 1.95 -16.17
CA TYR A 324 14.22 2.42 -17.41
C TYR A 324 14.94 1.93 -18.66
N ASP A 325 15.96 1.09 -18.52
CA ASP A 325 16.77 0.54 -19.62
C ASP A 325 17.32 1.62 -20.57
N MET A 326 17.90 2.67 -19.97
CA MET A 326 18.40 3.83 -20.70
C MET A 326 19.83 3.66 -21.24
N ALA A 327 20.50 2.54 -20.92
CA ALA A 327 21.90 2.30 -21.28
C ALA A 327 22.12 2.25 -22.79
N GLY A 328 22.65 3.30 -23.32
CA GLY A 328 23.31 3.33 -24.62
C GLY A 328 22.44 3.50 -25.86
N ASN A 329 21.15 3.78 -25.75
CA ASN A 329 20.28 3.95 -26.91
C ASN A 329 19.39 5.19 -26.83
N SER A 330 19.64 6.16 -27.70
CA SER A 330 18.80 7.34 -27.92
C SER A 330 17.35 7.04 -28.35
N HIS A 331 16.96 5.78 -28.44
CA HIS A 331 15.64 5.34 -28.86
C HIS A 331 14.77 4.78 -27.74
N LEU A 332 15.30 4.63 -26.52
CA LEU A 332 14.56 4.05 -25.39
C LEU A 332 13.48 4.98 -24.83
N GLU A 333 13.60 6.29 -25.00
CA GLU A 333 12.52 7.25 -24.74
C GLU A 333 11.20 6.85 -25.43
N SER A 334 11.28 6.04 -26.50
CA SER A 334 10.10 5.60 -27.24
C SER A 334 9.46 4.32 -26.68
N TYR A 335 10.15 3.53 -25.86
CA TYR A 335 9.70 2.20 -25.46
C TYR A 335 9.29 2.09 -23.99
N ASP A 336 9.90 2.85 -23.08
CA ASP A 336 9.49 2.81 -21.69
C ASP A 336 8.43 3.86 -21.37
N TYR A 337 7.23 3.38 -21.06
CA TYR A 337 6.08 4.22 -20.71
C TYR A 337 6.29 5.05 -19.48
N ARG A 338 7.02 4.52 -18.50
CA ARG A 338 7.30 5.24 -17.26
C ARG A 338 8.11 6.47 -17.54
N PHE A 339 9.10 6.37 -18.45
CA PHE A 339 9.89 7.51 -18.88
C PHE A 339 9.03 8.57 -19.56
N LYS A 340 8.15 8.18 -20.46
CA LYS A 340 7.29 9.13 -21.20
C LYS A 340 6.22 9.78 -20.33
N ASN A 341 5.72 9.09 -19.32
CA ASN A 341 4.52 9.51 -18.60
C ASN A 341 4.79 10.07 -17.23
N PHE A 342 5.83 9.60 -16.57
CA PHE A 342 6.19 10.01 -15.22
C PHE A 342 7.41 10.91 -15.18
N LEU A 343 8.24 10.87 -16.23
CA LEU A 343 9.42 11.73 -16.35
C LEU A 343 9.23 12.71 -17.50
N TYR A 344 9.67 13.93 -17.34
CA TYR A 344 9.81 14.89 -18.43
C TYR A 344 11.22 15.49 -18.40
N ASP A 345 11.74 15.77 -19.59
CA ASP A 345 12.98 16.51 -19.74
C ASP A 345 12.72 17.98 -19.39
N TYR A 346 13.46 18.48 -18.44
CA TYR A 346 13.47 19.90 -18.13
C TYR A 346 14.48 20.54 -19.07
N ASN A 347 13.98 21.37 -19.98
CA ASN A 347 14.77 22.10 -20.98
C ASN A 347 15.72 23.12 -20.33
N TYR A 348 16.57 22.67 -19.47
CA TYR A 348 17.68 23.44 -18.95
C TYR A 348 18.98 22.73 -19.29
N GLU A 349 20.02 23.49 -19.55
CA GLU A 349 21.36 22.99 -19.94
C GLU A 349 21.99 21.95 -18.99
N GLY A 350 21.26 21.48 -18.01
CA GLY A 350 21.70 20.66 -16.91
C GLY A 350 21.11 19.26 -16.82
N LYS A 351 20.28 18.77 -17.71
CA LYS A 351 19.82 17.37 -17.70
C LYS A 351 19.05 16.94 -16.43
N GLU A 352 18.07 17.72 -16.05
CA GLU A 352 17.20 17.41 -14.91
C GLU A 352 15.93 16.71 -15.36
N PHE A 353 15.56 15.63 -14.68
CA PHE A 353 14.29 14.92 -14.87
C PHE A 353 13.39 15.14 -13.67
N ALA A 354 12.14 15.43 -13.89
CA ALA A 354 11.13 15.55 -12.85
C ALA A 354 9.93 14.67 -13.14
N LEU A 355 9.19 14.29 -12.11
CA LEU A 355 7.93 13.56 -12.29
C LEU A 355 6.97 14.39 -13.15
N ARG A 356 6.50 13.80 -14.25
CA ARG A 356 5.68 14.49 -15.22
C ARG A 356 4.35 14.90 -14.61
N LYS A 357 4.05 16.18 -14.78
CA LYS A 357 2.74 16.74 -14.53
C LYS A 357 1.91 16.76 -15.82
N ASN A 358 0.60 16.66 -15.65
CA ASN A 358 -0.34 16.77 -16.75
C ASN A 358 -0.07 18.04 -17.58
N GLN A 359 0.03 17.91 -18.89
CA GLN A 359 0.49 18.96 -19.81
C GLN A 359 -0.34 20.24 -19.82
N GLU A 360 -1.51 20.25 -19.21
CA GLU A 360 -2.42 21.40 -19.20
C GLU A 360 -2.32 22.31 -17.96
N GLN A 361 -1.47 21.99 -16.99
CA GLN A 361 -1.30 22.84 -15.81
C GLN A 361 0.11 23.41 -15.73
N THR A 362 0.21 24.70 -15.94
CA THR A 362 1.41 25.48 -15.63
C THR A 362 1.97 25.12 -14.28
N VAL A 363 3.24 24.81 -14.25
CA VAL A 363 3.99 24.34 -13.10
C VAL A 363 3.85 25.29 -11.91
N SER A 364 2.98 25.00 -11.01
CA SER A 364 3.04 25.49 -9.65
C SER A 364 2.61 24.39 -8.70
N GLY A 365 3.59 23.61 -8.26
CA GLY A 365 3.41 22.56 -7.29
C GLY A 365 3.09 21.19 -7.90
N ILE A 366 3.78 20.14 -7.43
CA ILE A 366 3.47 18.76 -7.73
C ILE A 366 2.18 18.42 -7.00
N LYS A 367 1.11 18.17 -7.72
CA LYS A 367 -0.04 17.46 -7.15
C LYS A 367 0.26 16.00 -7.29
N CYS A 368 0.72 15.34 -6.22
CA CYS A 368 0.59 13.91 -6.10
C CYS A 368 -0.89 13.60 -5.92
N GLU A 369 -1.62 13.41 -7.00
CA GLU A 369 -2.89 12.70 -6.96
C GLU A 369 -2.54 11.21 -6.89
N VAL A 370 -2.50 10.68 -5.67
CA VAL A 370 -2.41 9.25 -5.40
C VAL A 370 -3.79 8.63 -5.53
#